data_53bafd0abfa1453b801a876c4303ab4c
#
_entry.id   53bafd0abfa1453b801a876c4303ab4c
#
_cell.length_a   1.000
_cell.length_b   1.000
_cell.length_c   1.000
_cell.angle_alpha   90.00
_cell.angle_beta   90.00
_cell.angle_gamma   90.00
#
_symmetry.space_group_name_H-M   'P 1'
#
loop_
_entity.id
_entity.type
_entity.pdbx_description
1 polymer ?
#
loop_
_entity_poly.entity_id
_entity_poly.type
_entity_poly.pdbx_seq_one_letter_code
_entity_poly.pdbx_strand_id
1 'polypeptide(L)'
;MKLALGLAVCTLFAGALLWAQSDDFAEYQGWMKSNAATVADLNKSLTAKDGATAHTDVRKLQENLAMVMAYWQSRNVSDGVRFALNATYGLAQVDVLISQSKFDDAAAALKTAQASCGNCHMVHRDKAPDGSFKIKMK
;
A
#
# COMPACT_ATOMS: atom_id res chain seq x y z
N MET A 1 -34.22 -13.27 -37.60
CA MET A 1 -32.90 -12.59 -37.61
C MET A 1 -32.73 -11.59 -36.44
N LYS A 2 -33.19 -11.93 -35.21
CA LYS A 2 -33.15 -11.02 -34.02
C LYS A 2 -32.46 -11.67 -32.79
N LEU A 3 -31.97 -12.91 -32.88
CA LEU A 3 -31.29 -13.60 -31.76
C LEU A 3 -29.76 -13.55 -31.80
N ALA A 4 -29.15 -13.11 -32.89
CA ALA A 4 -27.67 -13.12 -33.01
C ALA A 4 -26.97 -11.88 -32.42
N LEU A 5 -27.72 -10.78 -32.16
CA LEU A 5 -27.15 -9.52 -31.65
C LEU A 5 -26.93 -9.53 -30.13
N GLY A 6 -27.64 -10.39 -29.39
CA GLY A 6 -27.58 -10.44 -27.92
C GLY A 6 -26.34 -11.16 -27.38
N LEU A 7 -25.78 -12.12 -28.11
CA LEU A 7 -24.61 -12.90 -27.64
C LEU A 7 -23.28 -12.16 -27.81
N ALA A 8 -23.17 -11.29 -28.81
CA ALA A 8 -21.93 -10.55 -29.07
C ALA A 8 -21.64 -9.46 -28.00
N VAL A 9 -22.67 -8.89 -27.39
CA VAL A 9 -22.52 -7.84 -26.38
C VAL A 9 -22.06 -8.41 -25.03
N CYS A 10 -22.50 -9.61 -24.65
CA CYS A 10 -22.08 -10.24 -23.38
C CYS A 10 -20.60 -10.66 -23.37
N THR A 11 -20.01 -11.05 -24.51
CA THR A 11 -18.61 -11.48 -24.59
C THR A 11 -17.63 -10.30 -24.50
N LEU A 12 -18.03 -9.11 -24.97
CA LEU A 12 -17.19 -7.90 -24.90
C LEU A 12 -17.09 -7.36 -23.47
N PHE A 13 -18.16 -7.49 -22.64
CA PHE A 13 -18.15 -7.06 -21.24
C PHE A 13 -17.28 -7.95 -20.33
N ALA A 14 -17.25 -9.26 -20.59
CA ALA A 14 -16.42 -10.18 -19.80
C ALA A 14 -14.91 -9.95 -20.01
N GLY A 15 -14.49 -9.58 -21.22
CA GLY A 15 -13.10 -9.24 -21.52
C GLY A 15 -12.62 -7.97 -20.83
N ALA A 16 -13.44 -6.91 -20.77
CA ALA A 16 -13.08 -5.63 -20.14
C ALA A 16 -12.88 -5.75 -18.63
N LEU A 17 -13.65 -6.60 -17.93
CA LEU A 17 -13.53 -6.83 -16.49
C LEU A 17 -12.23 -7.55 -16.11
N LEU A 18 -11.73 -8.44 -16.96
CA LEU A 18 -10.48 -9.16 -16.72
C LEU A 18 -9.25 -8.25 -16.87
N TRP A 19 -9.28 -7.29 -17.80
CA TRP A 19 -8.21 -6.31 -17.99
C TRP A 19 -8.14 -5.31 -16.84
N ALA A 20 -9.27 -4.83 -16.35
CA ALA A 20 -9.34 -3.93 -15.18
C ALA A 20 -8.72 -4.55 -13.92
N GLN A 21 -8.90 -5.86 -13.69
CA GLN A 21 -8.32 -6.55 -12.53
C GLN A 21 -6.80 -6.75 -12.61
N SER A 22 -6.23 -6.88 -13.81
CA SER A 22 -4.79 -7.01 -14.00
C SER A 22 -4.06 -5.69 -13.75
N ASP A 23 -4.63 -4.57 -14.15
CA ASP A 23 -4.07 -3.23 -13.96
C ASP A 23 -4.04 -2.85 -12.47
N ASP A 24 -5.11 -3.11 -11.72
CA ASP A 24 -5.21 -2.88 -10.29
C ASP A 24 -4.12 -3.59 -9.47
N PHE A 25 -3.74 -4.80 -9.86
CA PHE A 25 -2.69 -5.55 -9.17
C PHE A 25 -1.30 -4.99 -9.46
N ALA A 26 -1.04 -4.58 -10.69
CA ALA A 26 0.22 -3.94 -11.06
C ALA A 26 0.39 -2.60 -10.34
N GLU A 27 -0.67 -1.80 -10.22
CA GLU A 27 -0.67 -0.57 -9.45
C GLU A 27 -0.40 -0.83 -7.96
N TYR A 28 -1.09 -1.81 -7.36
CA TYR A 28 -0.85 -2.22 -5.98
C TYR A 28 0.62 -2.59 -5.73
N GLN A 29 1.22 -3.37 -6.64
CA GLN A 29 2.65 -3.70 -6.57
C GLN A 29 3.53 -2.46 -6.70
N GLY A 30 3.13 -1.49 -7.51
CA GLY A 30 3.80 -0.20 -7.66
C GLY A 30 3.83 0.57 -6.33
N TRP A 31 2.71 0.66 -5.63
CA TRP A 31 2.63 1.30 -4.31
C TRP A 31 3.49 0.59 -3.27
N MET A 32 3.51 -0.76 -3.28
CA MET A 32 4.36 -1.53 -2.36
C MET A 32 5.86 -1.31 -2.60
N LYS A 33 6.29 -1.24 -3.87
CA LYS A 33 7.68 -0.92 -4.24
C LYS A 33 8.04 0.50 -3.84
N SER A 34 7.15 1.45 -4.11
CA SER A 34 7.30 2.85 -3.70
C SER A 34 7.42 2.99 -2.18
N ASN A 35 6.56 2.28 -1.41
CA ASN A 35 6.62 2.28 0.04
C ASN A 35 7.95 1.77 0.57
N ALA A 36 8.46 0.66 0.02
CA ALA A 36 9.74 0.10 0.44
C ALA A 36 10.92 1.08 0.21
N ALA A 37 10.95 1.73 -0.95
CA ALA A 37 11.95 2.75 -1.27
C ALA A 37 11.82 3.97 -0.35
N THR A 38 10.59 4.50 -0.18
CA THR A 38 10.36 5.70 0.63
C THR A 38 10.64 5.46 2.11
N VAL A 39 10.38 4.27 2.65
CA VAL A 39 10.79 3.90 4.02
C VAL A 39 12.31 3.94 4.17
N ALA A 40 13.05 3.46 3.17
CA ALA A 40 14.51 3.52 3.21
C ALA A 40 15.02 4.97 3.16
N ASP A 41 14.39 5.83 2.35
CA ASP A 41 14.74 7.24 2.26
C ASP A 41 14.36 7.99 3.54
N LEU A 42 13.18 7.75 4.12
CA LEU A 42 12.78 8.32 5.41
C LEU A 42 13.76 7.96 6.54
N ASN A 43 14.25 6.72 6.60
CA ASN A 43 15.27 6.34 7.58
C ASN A 43 16.57 7.16 7.41
N LYS A 44 16.99 7.43 6.15
CA LYS A 44 18.15 8.28 5.87
C LYS A 44 17.92 9.72 6.32
N SER A 45 16.74 10.28 5.98
CA SER A 45 16.34 11.65 6.33
C SER A 45 16.28 11.84 7.85
N LEU A 46 15.72 10.87 8.59
CA LEU A 46 15.69 10.89 10.05
C LEU A 46 17.11 10.83 10.65
N THR A 47 17.98 9.96 10.12
CA THR A 47 19.39 9.85 10.55
C THR A 47 20.16 11.14 10.29
N ALA A 48 19.91 11.78 9.15
CA ALA A 48 20.51 13.06 8.78
C ALA A 48 19.88 14.26 9.51
N LYS A 49 18.80 14.04 10.26
CA LYS A 49 17.97 15.08 10.90
C LYS A 49 17.43 16.12 9.91
N ASP A 50 17.18 15.68 8.67
CA ASP A 50 16.56 16.47 7.63
C ASP A 50 15.03 16.40 7.73
N GLY A 51 14.47 17.29 8.52
CA GLY A 51 13.03 17.34 8.76
C GLY A 51 12.21 17.62 7.50
N ALA A 52 12.69 18.46 6.59
CA ALA A 52 11.96 18.82 5.38
C ALA A 52 11.78 17.61 4.44
N THR A 53 12.87 16.87 4.19
CA THR A 53 12.84 15.64 3.40
C THR A 53 12.02 14.56 4.13
N ALA A 54 12.19 14.39 5.44
CA ALA A 54 11.46 13.41 6.23
C ALA A 54 9.93 13.65 6.19
N HIS A 55 9.44 14.89 6.29
CA HIS A 55 8.03 15.22 6.11
C HIS A 55 7.50 14.84 4.72
N THR A 56 8.31 15.07 3.69
CA THR A 56 7.95 14.71 2.31
C THR A 56 7.82 13.20 2.16
N ASP A 57 8.74 12.43 2.74
CA ASP A 57 8.72 10.97 2.72
C ASP A 57 7.52 10.41 3.48
N VAL A 58 7.21 10.95 4.66
CA VAL A 58 6.01 10.55 5.43
C VAL A 58 4.74 10.78 4.61
N ARG A 59 4.59 11.94 3.97
CA ARG A 59 3.42 12.25 3.15
C ARG A 59 3.27 11.27 2.00
N LYS A 60 4.34 10.96 1.30
CA LYS A 60 4.34 9.99 0.20
C LYS A 60 3.92 8.59 0.66
N LEU A 61 4.38 8.15 1.84
CA LEU A 61 3.93 6.89 2.44
C LEU A 61 2.44 6.91 2.77
N GLN A 62 1.93 8.00 3.33
CA GLN A 62 0.50 8.15 3.65
C GLN A 62 -0.38 8.14 2.40
N GLU A 63 0.04 8.82 1.32
CA GLU A 63 -0.65 8.80 0.03
C GLU A 63 -0.73 7.38 -0.56
N ASN A 64 0.37 6.66 -0.60
CA ASN A 64 0.39 5.28 -1.07
C ASN A 64 -0.47 4.36 -0.18
N LEU A 65 -0.44 4.53 1.14
CA LEU A 65 -1.27 3.74 2.06
C LEU A 65 -2.76 4.03 1.91
N ALA A 66 -3.14 5.26 1.54
CA ALA A 66 -4.53 5.57 1.20
C ALA A 66 -5.00 4.77 -0.03
N MET A 67 -4.15 4.63 -1.04
CA MET A 67 -4.45 3.79 -2.22
C MET A 67 -4.50 2.30 -1.85
N VAL A 68 -3.59 1.83 -1.01
CA VAL A 68 -3.61 0.45 -0.47
C VAL A 68 -4.89 0.19 0.32
N MET A 69 -5.32 1.13 1.15
CA MET A 69 -6.56 1.03 1.91
C MET A 69 -7.78 0.93 0.98
N ALA A 70 -7.87 1.79 -0.05
CA ALA A 70 -8.93 1.77 -1.05
C ALA A 70 -8.95 0.43 -1.82
N TYR A 71 -7.79 -0.12 -2.16
CA TYR A 71 -7.66 -1.43 -2.79
C TYR A 71 -8.29 -2.54 -1.95
N TRP A 72 -8.01 -2.60 -0.65
CA TRP A 72 -8.59 -3.60 0.26
C TRP A 72 -10.07 -3.36 0.53
N GLN A 73 -10.48 -2.10 0.63
CA GLN A 73 -11.88 -1.71 0.83
C GLN A 73 -12.76 -2.14 -0.34
N SER A 74 -12.32 -1.93 -1.59
CA SER A 74 -13.05 -2.35 -2.79
C SER A 74 -13.23 -3.88 -2.89
N ARG A 75 -12.43 -4.65 -2.15
CA ARG A 75 -12.46 -6.12 -2.10
C ARG A 75 -13.10 -6.68 -0.83
N ASN A 76 -13.63 -5.79 0.04
CA ASN A 76 -14.25 -6.14 1.32
C ASN A 76 -13.31 -6.93 2.27
N VAL A 77 -12.01 -6.66 2.21
CA VAL A 77 -10.99 -7.27 3.07
C VAL A 77 -10.69 -6.34 4.25
N SER A 78 -11.47 -6.46 5.31
CA SER A 78 -11.48 -5.51 6.43
C SER A 78 -10.17 -5.47 7.25
N ASP A 79 -9.47 -6.58 7.37
CA ASP A 79 -8.17 -6.61 8.05
C ASP A 79 -7.06 -5.96 7.22
N GLY A 80 -7.09 -6.07 5.90
CA GLY A 80 -6.22 -5.31 5.00
C GLY A 80 -6.41 -3.80 5.15
N VAL A 81 -7.67 -3.33 5.21
CA VAL A 81 -8.02 -1.93 5.50
C VAL A 81 -7.44 -1.50 6.85
N ARG A 82 -7.65 -2.33 7.90
CA ARG A 82 -7.17 -2.02 9.26
C ARG A 82 -5.64 -1.93 9.34
N PHE A 83 -4.91 -2.81 8.67
CA PHE A 83 -3.45 -2.74 8.64
C PHE A 83 -2.95 -1.46 7.97
N ALA A 84 -3.52 -1.08 6.83
CA ALA A 84 -3.17 0.17 6.15
C ALA A 84 -3.48 1.39 7.03
N LEU A 85 -4.63 1.41 7.69
CA LEU A 85 -5.04 2.47 8.60
C LEU A 85 -4.09 2.60 9.80
N ASN A 86 -3.73 1.49 10.44
CA ASN A 86 -2.79 1.48 11.56
C ASN A 86 -1.40 1.98 11.16
N ALA A 87 -0.91 1.60 9.97
CA ALA A 87 0.34 2.14 9.44
C ALA A 87 0.26 3.66 9.22
N THR A 88 -0.86 4.15 8.68
CA THR A 88 -1.10 5.59 8.46
C THR A 88 -1.10 6.37 9.77
N TYR A 89 -1.75 5.85 10.81
CA TYR A 89 -1.72 6.47 12.15
C TYR A 89 -0.31 6.48 12.76
N GLY A 90 0.44 5.39 12.60
CA GLY A 90 1.83 5.35 13.02
C GLY A 90 2.70 6.40 12.33
N LEU A 91 2.49 6.60 11.02
CA LEU A 91 3.19 7.63 10.25
C LEU A 91 2.79 9.06 10.67
N ALA A 92 1.54 9.29 11.06
CA ALA A 92 1.13 10.58 11.61
C ALA A 92 1.87 10.89 12.92
N GLN A 93 2.10 9.88 13.76
CA GLN A 93 2.95 10.02 14.96
C GLN A 93 4.40 10.39 14.60
N VAL A 94 4.96 9.73 13.57
CA VAL A 94 6.31 10.05 13.05
C VAL A 94 6.38 11.52 12.63
N ASP A 95 5.37 12.01 11.88
CA ASP A 95 5.29 13.37 11.38
C ASP A 95 5.29 14.41 12.51
N VAL A 96 4.52 14.15 13.57
CA VAL A 96 4.48 14.99 14.79
C VAL A 96 5.86 15.04 15.46
N LEU A 97 6.55 13.91 15.58
CA LEU A 97 7.87 13.85 16.22
C LEU A 97 8.95 14.57 15.39
N ILE A 98 8.87 14.49 14.05
CA ILE A 98 9.74 15.27 13.15
C ILE A 98 9.52 16.77 13.38
N SER A 99 8.25 17.22 13.46
CA SER A 99 7.90 18.63 13.71
C SER A 99 8.45 19.14 15.03
N GLN A 100 8.66 18.24 16.00
CA GLN A 100 9.27 18.55 17.31
C GLN A 100 10.80 18.38 17.30
N SER A 101 11.42 18.10 16.17
CA SER A 101 12.84 17.79 16.01
C SER A 101 13.31 16.59 16.85
N LYS A 102 12.40 15.67 17.19
CA LYS A 102 12.65 14.43 17.93
C LYS A 102 12.95 13.27 16.99
N PHE A 103 14.04 13.36 16.27
CA PHE A 103 14.36 12.41 15.16
C PHE A 103 14.57 10.98 15.64
N ASP A 104 15.17 10.76 16.80
CA ASP A 104 15.40 9.42 17.36
C ASP A 104 14.06 8.77 17.77
N ASP A 105 13.15 9.54 18.39
CA ASP A 105 11.81 9.09 18.72
C ASP A 105 10.99 8.83 17.45
N ALA A 106 11.14 9.67 16.41
CA ALA A 106 10.50 9.48 15.12
C ALA A 106 10.97 8.17 14.45
N ALA A 107 12.25 7.84 14.52
CA ALA A 107 12.77 6.58 14.02
C ALA A 107 12.22 5.36 14.78
N ALA A 108 12.06 5.46 16.11
CA ALA A 108 11.43 4.44 16.92
C ALA A 108 9.94 4.26 16.56
N ALA A 109 9.20 5.38 16.39
CA ALA A 109 7.81 5.37 15.96
C ALA A 109 7.64 4.77 14.54
N LEU A 110 8.57 5.05 13.62
CA LEU A 110 8.56 4.46 12.28
C LEU A 110 8.65 2.92 12.33
N LYS A 111 9.52 2.35 13.19
CA LYS A 111 9.58 0.89 13.39
C LYS A 111 8.25 0.31 13.86
N THR A 112 7.55 1.02 14.74
CA THR A 112 6.23 0.62 15.22
C THR A 112 5.19 0.68 14.08
N ALA A 113 5.20 1.72 13.26
CA ALA A 113 4.33 1.82 12.09
C ALA A 113 4.58 0.67 11.07
N GLN A 114 5.85 0.33 10.84
CA GLN A 114 6.26 -0.77 9.96
C GLN A 114 5.78 -2.15 10.44
N ALA A 115 5.53 -2.35 11.75
CA ALA A 115 4.97 -3.59 12.25
C ALA A 115 3.59 -3.89 11.62
N SER A 116 2.76 -2.86 11.35
CA SER A 116 1.48 -3.02 10.64
C SER A 116 1.67 -3.50 9.20
N CYS A 117 2.71 -3.01 8.51
CA CYS A 117 3.08 -3.49 7.18
C CYS A 117 3.49 -4.97 7.22
N GLY A 118 4.33 -5.35 8.19
CA GLY A 118 4.76 -6.73 8.41
C GLY A 118 3.59 -7.67 8.69
N ASN A 119 2.66 -7.26 9.55
CA ASN A 119 1.47 -8.05 9.90
C ASN A 119 0.57 -8.24 8.67
N CYS A 120 0.34 -7.21 7.87
CA CYS A 120 -0.40 -7.32 6.61
C CYS A 120 0.27 -8.32 5.66
N HIS A 121 1.59 -8.23 5.49
CA HIS A 121 2.35 -9.13 4.63
C HIS A 121 2.29 -10.60 5.11
N MET A 122 2.29 -10.86 6.40
CA MET A 122 2.14 -12.23 6.92
C MET A 122 0.78 -12.84 6.57
N VAL A 123 -0.28 -12.04 6.55
CA VAL A 123 -1.65 -12.50 6.28
C VAL A 123 -1.94 -12.56 4.78
N HIS A 124 -1.58 -11.50 4.05
CA HIS A 124 -2.06 -11.26 2.69
C HIS A 124 -1.00 -11.40 1.60
N ARG A 125 0.24 -11.70 1.93
CA ARG A 125 1.30 -11.91 0.94
C ARG A 125 1.74 -13.37 0.94
N ASP A 126 1.79 -13.96 -0.24
CA ASP A 126 2.35 -15.30 -0.47
C ASP A 126 3.46 -15.24 -1.51
N LYS A 127 4.28 -16.28 -1.56
CA LYS A 127 5.36 -16.41 -2.53
C LYS A 127 4.98 -17.49 -3.55
N ALA A 128 5.01 -17.12 -4.82
CA ALA A 128 4.79 -18.08 -5.90
C ALA A 128 6.06 -18.94 -6.13
N PRO A 129 5.94 -20.10 -6.80
CA PRO A 129 7.07 -20.97 -7.08
C PRO A 129 8.21 -20.29 -7.87
N ASP A 130 7.89 -19.32 -8.73
CA ASP A 130 8.85 -18.49 -9.48
C ASP A 130 9.50 -17.37 -8.64
N GLY A 131 9.18 -17.30 -7.35
CA GLY A 131 9.70 -16.29 -6.43
C GLY A 131 8.95 -14.96 -6.44
N SER A 132 7.97 -14.76 -7.32
CA SER A 132 7.11 -13.58 -7.32
C SER A 132 6.16 -13.58 -6.11
N PHE A 133 5.63 -12.39 -5.78
CA PHE A 133 4.66 -12.27 -4.70
C PHE A 133 3.24 -12.31 -5.24
N LYS A 134 2.37 -13.00 -4.51
CA LYS A 134 0.91 -13.05 -4.73
C LYS A 134 0.18 -12.45 -3.56
N ILE A 135 -1.03 -11.95 -3.82
CA ILE A 135 -1.96 -11.53 -2.77
C ILE A 135 -2.84 -12.72 -2.38
N LYS A 136 -3.00 -12.95 -1.07
CA LYS A 136 -4.02 -13.82 -0.51
C LYS A 136 -5.25 -12.98 -0.14
N MET A 137 -6.37 -13.30 -0.76
CA MET A 137 -7.68 -12.81 -0.34
C MET A 137 -8.26 -13.81 0.66
N LYS A 138 -8.52 -13.36 1.87
CA LYS A 138 -9.20 -14.17 2.89
C LYS A 138 -10.59 -13.64 3.11
#